data_bb16f2509a61581be806dacef46fa522
#
_entry.id   bb16f2509a61581be806dacef46fa522
#
_cell.length_a   1.000
_cell.length_b   1.000
_cell.length_c   1.000
_cell.angle_alpha   90.00
_cell.angle_beta   90.00
_cell.angle_gamma   90.00
#
_symmetry.space_group_name_H-M   'P 1'
#
loop_
_entity.id
_entity.type
_entity.pdbx_description
1 polymer ?
#
loop_
_entity_poly.entity_id
_entity_poly.type
_entity_poly.pdbx_seq_one_letter_code
_entity_poly.pdbx_strand_id
1 'polypeptide(L)'
;MPRSSETLAPPVGALLRRYREAGEPLSCEPVTQGLLNRGYRLATTRGAYFLKQHLDAPTADRDTISRQHRATQRLHALGLPVAPPLADAAGRTVAVIGGRCYALHPWVDGRHRDGAQLSAGGSRRLGALLGHVHTCLEQVMESPPPGAEHESARPEDTFRLIDELLRLARAGRPRTGFDALAEHRLLERRLLLAEHAHRRPPAAAAAGWVHGDFHPLNLLYRGAEPAAIVDWDRLGVQPRAEEAVRAAAIFFVRPAGELALEKVRAYARAYRRAAGADGAELASAVHRVWWERLNDFWILRWRYQLDDRRADPQFPAASALAVWWTREYEAVRDAFTG
;
A
#
# COMPACT_ATOMS: atom_id res chain seq x y z
N MET A 1 -6.13 -27.75 10.14
CA MET A 1 -6.89 -28.13 8.94
C MET A 1 -6.99 -26.90 8.05
N PRO A 2 -6.36 -26.86 6.86
CA PRO A 2 -6.56 -25.75 5.94
C PRO A 2 -7.99 -25.80 5.44
N ARG A 3 -8.75 -24.75 5.69
CA ARG A 3 -10.05 -24.57 5.05
C ARG A 3 -9.79 -24.36 3.55
N SER A 4 -10.04 -25.39 2.75
CA SER A 4 -10.23 -25.27 1.31
C SER A 4 -11.39 -24.30 1.09
N SER A 5 -11.06 -23.01 0.88
CA SER A 5 -12.04 -22.04 0.42
C SER A 5 -12.39 -22.42 -1.01
N GLU A 6 -13.47 -23.18 -1.19
CA GLU A 6 -14.14 -23.30 -2.48
C GLU A 6 -14.23 -21.91 -3.08
N THR A 7 -13.61 -21.74 -4.23
CA THR A 7 -13.68 -20.53 -5.03
C THR A 7 -15.09 -20.43 -5.61
N LEU A 8 -16.07 -20.03 -4.79
CA LEU A 8 -17.38 -19.71 -5.31
C LEU A 8 -17.21 -18.55 -6.31
N ALA A 9 -17.59 -18.82 -7.55
CA ALA A 9 -17.64 -17.77 -8.58
C ALA A 9 -18.49 -16.58 -8.08
N PRO A 10 -18.10 -15.33 -8.41
CA PRO A 10 -18.87 -14.19 -7.98
C PRO A 10 -20.29 -14.24 -8.54
N PRO A 11 -21.31 -13.77 -7.82
CA PRO A 11 -22.72 -13.82 -8.24
C PRO A 11 -23.02 -12.74 -9.30
N VAL A 12 -22.36 -12.84 -10.47
CA VAL A 12 -22.36 -11.81 -11.53
C VAL A 12 -23.76 -11.42 -11.95
N GLY A 13 -24.66 -12.38 -12.17
CA GLY A 13 -26.03 -12.09 -12.58
C GLY A 13 -26.81 -11.28 -11.53
N ALA A 14 -26.63 -11.58 -10.23
CA ALA A 14 -27.26 -10.83 -9.16
C ALA A 14 -26.66 -9.41 -9.01
N LEU A 15 -25.36 -9.28 -9.27
CA LEU A 15 -24.66 -7.99 -9.27
C LEU A 15 -25.15 -7.11 -10.41
N LEU A 16 -25.19 -7.59 -11.64
CA LEU A 16 -25.60 -6.80 -12.81
C LEU A 16 -27.08 -6.41 -12.78
N ARG A 17 -27.95 -7.16 -12.12
CA ARG A 17 -29.32 -6.70 -11.86
C ARG A 17 -29.38 -5.43 -11.00
N ARG A 18 -28.36 -5.16 -10.17
CA ARG A 18 -28.26 -3.91 -9.39
C ARG A 18 -27.61 -2.79 -10.21
N TYR A 19 -26.57 -3.12 -10.98
CA TYR A 19 -25.83 -2.19 -11.83
C TYR A 19 -26.30 -2.29 -13.29
N ARG A 20 -27.58 -1.98 -13.54
CA ARG A 20 -28.22 -2.15 -14.87
C ARG A 20 -27.48 -1.42 -16.00
N GLU A 21 -26.83 -0.31 -15.70
CA GLU A 21 -26.02 0.44 -16.66
C GLU A 21 -24.78 -0.31 -17.14
N ALA A 22 -24.33 -1.31 -16.41
CA ALA A 22 -23.19 -2.13 -16.80
C ALA A 22 -23.52 -3.15 -17.91
N GLY A 23 -24.81 -3.44 -18.19
CA GLY A 23 -25.24 -4.35 -19.24
C GLY A 23 -25.20 -5.83 -18.83
N GLU A 24 -25.26 -6.73 -19.84
CA GLU A 24 -25.28 -8.18 -19.64
C GLU A 24 -23.87 -8.77 -19.60
N PRO A 25 -23.63 -9.83 -18.82
CA PRO A 25 -22.31 -10.41 -18.67
C PRO A 25 -21.87 -11.19 -19.91
N LEU A 26 -20.63 -11.01 -20.35
CA LEU A 26 -20.00 -11.76 -21.42
C LEU A 26 -18.90 -12.72 -20.89
N SER A 27 -18.04 -12.22 -19.98
CA SER A 27 -17.02 -13.04 -19.31
C SER A 27 -16.70 -12.47 -17.92
N CYS A 28 -16.21 -13.34 -17.02
CA CYS A 28 -15.73 -12.95 -15.69
C CYS A 28 -14.47 -13.75 -15.37
N GLU A 29 -13.32 -13.09 -15.41
CA GLU A 29 -12.01 -13.71 -15.25
C GLU A 29 -11.33 -13.23 -13.97
N PRO A 30 -10.73 -14.11 -13.14
CA PRO A 30 -10.05 -13.68 -11.94
C PRO A 30 -8.81 -12.83 -12.28
N VAL A 31 -8.60 -11.76 -11.53
CA VAL A 31 -7.37 -10.98 -11.52
C VAL A 31 -6.50 -11.52 -10.40
N THR A 32 -5.35 -12.07 -10.75
CA THR A 32 -4.45 -12.75 -9.80
C THR A 32 -3.57 -11.79 -8.99
N GLN A 33 -3.55 -10.50 -9.35
CA GLN A 33 -2.85 -9.45 -8.62
C GLN A 33 -3.70 -8.96 -7.45
N GLY A 34 -3.14 -8.93 -6.27
CA GLY A 34 -3.80 -8.52 -5.03
C GLY A 34 -3.71 -9.60 -3.95
N LEU A 35 -3.43 -9.16 -2.72
CA LEU A 35 -3.13 -10.09 -1.62
C LEU A 35 -4.34 -10.31 -0.69
N LEU A 36 -5.21 -9.33 -0.52
CA LEU A 36 -6.25 -9.32 0.53
C LEU A 36 -7.68 -9.53 0.00
N ASN A 37 -8.00 -8.99 -1.17
CA ASN A 37 -9.32 -9.06 -1.77
C ASN A 37 -9.32 -9.93 -3.05
N ARG A 38 -10.50 -10.31 -3.52
CA ARG A 38 -10.63 -10.97 -4.83
C ARG A 38 -11.06 -9.97 -5.89
N GLY A 39 -10.27 -9.89 -6.95
CA GLY A 39 -10.56 -9.08 -8.11
C GLY A 39 -10.98 -9.95 -9.31
N TYR A 40 -11.87 -9.44 -10.14
CA TYR A 40 -12.24 -10.06 -11.40
C TYR A 40 -12.36 -9.01 -12.51
N ARG A 41 -11.92 -9.36 -13.70
CA ARG A 41 -12.21 -8.61 -14.91
C ARG A 41 -13.57 -9.09 -15.43
N LEU A 42 -14.56 -8.23 -15.38
CA LEU A 42 -15.91 -8.51 -15.88
C LEU A 42 -16.11 -7.79 -17.20
N ALA A 43 -16.23 -8.54 -18.29
CA ALA A 43 -16.64 -8.01 -19.58
C ALA A 43 -18.17 -8.10 -19.70
N THR A 44 -18.79 -7.06 -20.23
CA THR A 44 -20.23 -6.97 -20.43
C THR A 44 -20.54 -6.41 -21.81
N THR A 45 -21.81 -6.37 -22.19
CA THR A 45 -22.29 -5.75 -23.44
C THR A 45 -22.09 -4.22 -23.47
N ARG A 46 -21.74 -3.59 -22.33
CA ARG A 46 -21.55 -2.14 -22.22
C ARG A 46 -20.13 -1.72 -21.90
N GLY A 47 -19.22 -2.67 -21.68
CA GLY A 47 -17.83 -2.38 -21.42
C GLY A 47 -17.14 -3.38 -20.49
N ALA A 48 -15.94 -3.04 -20.05
CA ALA A 48 -15.19 -3.83 -19.10
C ALA A 48 -15.17 -3.15 -17.74
N TYR A 49 -15.22 -3.97 -16.68
CA TYR A 49 -15.29 -3.53 -15.29
C TYR A 49 -14.32 -4.34 -14.43
N PHE A 50 -13.86 -3.74 -13.34
CA PHE A 50 -13.19 -4.44 -12.26
C PHE A 50 -14.21 -4.73 -11.16
N LEU A 51 -14.51 -6.00 -10.96
CA LEU A 51 -15.38 -6.46 -9.88
C LEU A 51 -14.50 -6.82 -8.67
N LYS A 52 -14.69 -6.11 -7.57
CA LYS A 52 -14.00 -6.33 -6.31
C LYS A 52 -14.90 -7.02 -5.31
N GLN A 53 -14.43 -8.13 -4.75
CA GLN A 53 -15.03 -8.79 -3.60
C GLN A 53 -14.19 -8.50 -2.37
N HIS A 54 -14.76 -7.83 -1.38
CA HIS A 54 -14.10 -7.52 -0.12
C HIS A 54 -14.12 -8.75 0.79
N LEU A 55 -12.94 -9.18 1.24
CA LEU A 55 -12.74 -10.37 2.08
C LEU A 55 -12.19 -10.05 3.46
N ASP A 56 -11.44 -8.96 3.58
CA ASP A 56 -10.78 -8.59 4.82
C ASP A 56 -11.79 -8.03 5.83
N ALA A 57 -11.93 -8.68 6.98
CA ALA A 57 -12.92 -8.33 7.99
C ALA A 57 -12.85 -6.87 8.48
N PRO A 58 -11.68 -6.24 8.68
CA PRO A 58 -11.62 -4.83 9.05
C PRO A 58 -12.06 -3.86 7.96
N THR A 59 -11.94 -4.26 6.68
CA THR A 59 -12.28 -3.42 5.51
C THR A 59 -13.55 -3.86 4.80
N ALA A 60 -14.17 -4.97 5.23
CA ALA A 60 -15.39 -5.50 4.64
C ALA A 60 -16.67 -4.89 5.21
N ASP A 61 -16.57 -3.93 6.14
CA ASP A 61 -17.71 -3.19 6.65
C ASP A 61 -18.26 -2.25 5.57
N ARG A 62 -19.56 -2.37 5.30
CA ARG A 62 -20.26 -1.64 4.25
C ARG A 62 -20.11 -0.12 4.38
N ASP A 63 -20.16 0.41 5.59
CA ASP A 63 -20.13 1.86 5.80
C ASP A 63 -18.71 2.41 5.61
N THR A 64 -17.71 1.65 6.00
CA THR A 64 -16.29 1.94 5.72
C THR A 64 -16.03 1.93 4.22
N ILE A 65 -16.45 0.88 3.49
CA ILE A 65 -16.32 0.82 2.03
C ILE A 65 -17.05 2.00 1.37
N SER A 66 -18.27 2.31 1.81
CA SER A 66 -19.05 3.42 1.24
C SER A 66 -18.39 4.78 1.47
N ARG A 67 -17.72 4.97 2.60
CA ARG A 67 -16.93 6.19 2.88
C ARG A 67 -15.72 6.30 1.93
N GLN A 68 -14.96 5.21 1.74
CA GLN A 68 -13.84 5.15 0.80
C GLN A 68 -14.32 5.43 -0.63
N HIS A 69 -15.45 4.88 -1.03
CA HIS A 69 -16.07 5.11 -2.34
C HIS A 69 -16.47 6.58 -2.54
N ARG A 70 -17.08 7.22 -1.54
CA ARG A 70 -17.40 8.66 -1.61
C ARG A 70 -16.16 9.52 -1.76
N ALA A 71 -15.06 9.16 -1.07
CA ALA A 71 -13.78 9.84 -1.22
C ALA A 71 -13.27 9.73 -2.67
N THR A 72 -13.23 8.51 -3.25
CA THR A 72 -12.76 8.31 -4.63
C THR A 72 -13.62 9.02 -5.66
N GLN A 73 -14.95 9.08 -5.47
CA GLN A 73 -15.87 9.84 -6.33
C GLN A 73 -15.55 11.35 -6.29
N ARG A 74 -15.31 11.90 -5.11
CA ARG A 74 -14.94 13.33 -4.94
C ARG A 74 -13.55 13.62 -5.51
N LEU A 75 -12.58 12.74 -5.30
CA LEU A 75 -11.24 12.86 -5.89
C LEU A 75 -11.28 12.84 -7.43
N HIS A 76 -12.15 11.98 -8.00
CA HIS A 76 -12.38 11.95 -9.45
C HIS A 76 -12.97 13.28 -9.95
N ALA A 77 -13.94 13.84 -9.23
CA ALA A 77 -14.53 15.14 -9.58
C ALA A 77 -13.51 16.31 -9.52
N LEU A 78 -12.44 16.17 -8.71
CA LEU A 78 -11.31 17.10 -8.68
C LEU A 78 -10.26 16.82 -9.76
N GLY A 79 -10.50 15.85 -10.66
CA GLY A 79 -9.61 15.53 -11.78
C GLY A 79 -8.44 14.59 -11.44
N LEU A 80 -8.42 13.99 -10.26
CA LEU A 80 -7.41 12.98 -9.95
C LEU A 80 -7.67 11.68 -10.74
N PRO A 81 -6.60 11.00 -11.18
CA PRO A 81 -6.71 9.74 -11.90
C PRO A 81 -7.09 8.61 -10.92
N VAL A 82 -8.36 8.43 -10.69
CA VAL A 82 -8.94 7.37 -9.86
C VAL A 82 -10.06 6.66 -10.62
N ALA A 83 -10.38 5.43 -10.23
CA ALA A 83 -11.46 4.64 -10.81
C ALA A 83 -12.63 4.54 -9.81
N PRO A 84 -13.53 5.53 -9.76
CA PRO A 84 -14.63 5.53 -8.80
C PRO A 84 -15.60 4.36 -9.09
N PRO A 85 -16.19 3.75 -8.05
CA PRO A 85 -17.13 2.66 -8.23
C PRO A 85 -18.44 3.15 -8.88
N LEU A 86 -19.09 2.25 -9.61
CA LEU A 86 -20.43 2.47 -10.13
C LEU A 86 -21.44 2.51 -8.99
N ALA A 87 -22.47 3.35 -9.13
CA ALA A 87 -23.61 3.39 -8.24
C ALA A 87 -24.78 2.59 -8.83
N ASP A 88 -25.59 1.96 -7.98
CA ASP A 88 -26.87 1.40 -8.37
C ASP A 88 -27.94 2.51 -8.52
N ALA A 89 -29.15 2.16 -8.95
CA ALA A 89 -30.25 3.11 -9.12
C ALA A 89 -30.64 3.87 -7.83
N ALA A 90 -30.24 3.39 -6.67
CA ALA A 90 -30.42 4.06 -5.38
C ALA A 90 -29.17 4.83 -4.91
N GLY A 91 -28.18 5.02 -5.77
CA GLY A 91 -26.93 5.71 -5.46
C GLY A 91 -25.94 4.91 -4.60
N ARG A 92 -26.18 3.62 -4.37
CA ARG A 92 -25.30 2.78 -3.53
C ARG A 92 -24.20 2.16 -4.39
N THR A 93 -22.98 2.24 -3.91
CA THR A 93 -21.77 1.72 -4.59
C THR A 93 -21.34 0.34 -4.07
N VAL A 94 -21.94 -0.14 -2.97
CA VAL A 94 -21.65 -1.44 -2.37
C VAL A 94 -22.86 -2.35 -2.50
N ALA A 95 -22.66 -3.50 -3.13
CA ALA A 95 -23.66 -4.55 -3.22
C ALA A 95 -23.37 -5.63 -2.17
N VAL A 96 -24.34 -5.92 -1.30
CA VAL A 96 -24.25 -7.05 -0.37
C VAL A 96 -25.05 -8.21 -0.94
N ILE A 97 -24.37 -9.34 -1.20
CA ILE A 97 -24.99 -10.56 -1.75
C ILE A 97 -24.42 -11.77 -1.00
N GLY A 98 -25.30 -12.57 -0.40
CA GLY A 98 -24.87 -13.72 0.40
C GLY A 98 -23.97 -13.36 1.57
N GLY A 99 -24.19 -12.19 2.21
CA GLY A 99 -23.38 -11.69 3.33
C GLY A 99 -21.99 -11.15 2.94
N ARG A 100 -21.70 -11.02 1.64
CA ARG A 100 -20.40 -10.53 1.14
C ARG A 100 -20.58 -9.19 0.43
N CYS A 101 -19.59 -8.29 0.61
CA CYS A 101 -19.57 -6.98 -0.02
C CYS A 101 -18.85 -7.04 -1.37
N TYR A 102 -19.48 -6.43 -2.37
CA TYR A 102 -18.97 -6.31 -3.74
C TYR A 102 -19.03 -4.86 -4.20
N ALA A 103 -18.07 -4.47 -5.02
CA ALA A 103 -18.07 -3.19 -5.73
C ALA A 103 -17.70 -3.40 -7.20
N LEU A 104 -18.30 -2.58 -8.08
CA LEU A 104 -18.01 -2.59 -9.51
C LEU A 104 -17.36 -1.26 -9.88
N HIS A 105 -16.15 -1.32 -10.40
CA HIS A 105 -15.38 -0.16 -10.86
C HIS A 105 -15.23 -0.21 -12.38
N PRO A 106 -15.06 0.92 -13.08
CA PRO A 106 -14.66 0.89 -14.48
C PRO A 106 -13.31 0.19 -14.61
N TRP A 107 -13.15 -0.62 -15.65
CA TRP A 107 -11.84 -1.19 -15.99
C TRP A 107 -10.95 -0.09 -16.54
N VAL A 108 -9.78 0.07 -15.97
CA VAL A 108 -8.78 1.02 -16.47
C VAL A 108 -7.69 0.27 -17.21
N ASP A 109 -7.57 0.52 -18.51
CA ASP A 109 -6.45 0.00 -19.29
C ASP A 109 -5.16 0.70 -18.88
N GLY A 110 -4.18 -0.08 -18.48
CA GLY A 110 -2.91 0.40 -18.02
C GLY A 110 -1.99 -0.73 -17.59
N ARG A 111 -0.76 -0.38 -17.23
CA ARG A 111 0.23 -1.33 -16.71
C ARG A 111 0.81 -0.79 -15.43
N HIS A 112 1.08 -1.67 -14.47
CA HIS A 112 1.90 -1.32 -13.32
C HIS A 112 3.34 -1.05 -13.76
N ARG A 113 4.00 -0.12 -13.09
CA ARG A 113 5.41 0.17 -13.28
C ARG A 113 6.10 0.21 -11.94
N ASP A 114 7.16 -0.55 -11.80
CA ASP A 114 8.07 -0.42 -10.66
C ASP A 114 8.96 0.82 -10.82
N GLY A 115 9.65 1.18 -9.74
CA GLY A 115 10.50 2.36 -9.72
C GLY A 115 11.71 2.28 -10.65
N ALA A 116 12.18 1.06 -11.02
CA ALA A 116 13.27 0.90 -11.97
C ALA A 116 12.85 1.42 -13.37
N GLN A 117 11.59 1.26 -13.73
CA GLN A 117 11.01 1.68 -15.00
C GLN A 117 10.66 3.18 -15.07
N LEU A 118 10.73 3.89 -13.93
CA LEU A 118 10.49 5.33 -13.88
C LEU A 118 11.79 6.10 -14.14
N SER A 119 11.75 7.05 -15.07
CA SER A 119 12.80 8.05 -15.23
C SER A 119 12.77 9.08 -14.08
N ALA A 120 13.78 9.95 -13.95
CA ALA A 120 13.75 11.07 -13.01
C ALA A 120 12.52 11.98 -13.22
N GLY A 121 12.09 12.18 -14.48
CA GLY A 121 10.86 12.88 -14.82
C GLY A 121 9.60 12.14 -14.33
N GLY A 122 9.56 10.82 -14.47
CA GLY A 122 8.50 9.96 -13.95
C GLY A 122 8.44 9.99 -12.41
N SER A 123 9.60 9.94 -11.75
CA SER A 123 9.69 10.05 -10.29
C SER A 123 9.20 11.41 -9.79
N ARG A 124 9.51 12.50 -10.49
CA ARG A 124 8.99 13.83 -10.20
C ARG A 124 7.46 13.90 -10.34
N ARG A 125 6.89 13.32 -11.42
CA ARG A 125 5.43 13.26 -11.59
C ARG A 125 4.75 12.44 -10.49
N LEU A 126 5.36 11.32 -10.09
CA LEU A 126 4.87 10.49 -9.00
C LEU A 126 4.80 11.27 -7.67
N GLY A 127 5.85 12.01 -7.34
CA GLY A 127 5.86 12.85 -6.13
C GLY A 127 4.80 13.95 -6.16
N ALA A 128 4.67 14.64 -7.30
CA ALA A 128 3.62 15.65 -7.47
C ALA A 128 2.23 15.04 -7.36
N LEU A 129 2.00 13.86 -7.95
CA LEU A 129 0.72 13.15 -7.87
C LEU A 129 0.34 12.85 -6.43
N LEU A 130 1.25 12.26 -5.64
CA LEU A 130 0.93 11.97 -4.24
C LEU A 130 0.70 13.24 -3.41
N GLY A 131 1.47 14.30 -3.68
CA GLY A 131 1.21 15.60 -3.04
C GLY A 131 -0.19 16.14 -3.35
N HIS A 132 -0.64 16.06 -4.61
CA HIS A 132 -1.99 16.44 -5.01
C HIS A 132 -3.05 15.52 -4.38
N VAL A 133 -2.81 14.21 -4.27
CA VAL A 133 -3.71 13.28 -3.57
C VAL A 133 -3.94 13.76 -2.13
N HIS A 134 -2.87 14.06 -1.40
CA HIS A 134 -2.99 14.52 -0.02
C HIS A 134 -3.75 15.85 0.10
N THR A 135 -3.45 16.82 -0.77
CA THR A 135 -4.14 18.12 -0.79
C THR A 135 -5.63 17.98 -1.14
N CYS A 136 -5.96 17.13 -2.12
CA CYS A 136 -7.35 16.87 -2.47
C CYS A 136 -8.09 16.11 -1.37
N LEU A 137 -7.44 15.16 -0.69
CA LEU A 137 -8.04 14.45 0.45
C LEU A 137 -8.41 15.42 1.58
N GLU A 138 -7.60 16.44 1.86
CA GLU A 138 -7.95 17.49 2.84
C GLU A 138 -9.21 18.28 2.45
N GLN A 139 -9.45 18.47 1.14
CA GLN A 139 -10.62 19.18 0.66
C GLN A 139 -11.91 18.33 0.69
N VAL A 140 -11.77 17.02 0.47
CA VAL A 140 -12.96 16.13 0.31
C VAL A 140 -13.31 15.34 1.56
N MET A 141 -12.39 15.22 2.51
CA MET A 141 -12.60 14.48 3.76
C MET A 141 -12.85 15.45 4.91
N GLU A 142 -13.58 14.97 5.92
CA GLU A 142 -13.71 15.69 7.17
C GLU A 142 -12.37 15.84 7.88
N SER A 143 -12.21 16.89 8.65
CA SER A 143 -11.00 17.07 9.47
C SER A 143 -10.73 15.83 10.32
N PRO A 144 -9.49 15.36 10.39
CA PRO A 144 -9.15 14.24 11.27
C PRO A 144 -9.58 14.48 12.70
N PRO A 145 -10.02 13.44 13.43
CA PRO A 145 -10.33 13.60 14.84
C PRO A 145 -9.09 14.08 15.62
N PRO A 146 -9.24 15.04 16.53
CA PRO A 146 -8.12 15.54 17.32
C PRO A 146 -7.57 14.43 18.23
N GLY A 147 -6.24 14.44 18.45
CA GLY A 147 -5.59 13.52 19.38
C GLY A 147 -5.32 12.11 18.86
N ALA A 148 -5.57 11.84 17.57
CA ALA A 148 -5.09 10.61 16.98
C ALA A 148 -3.55 10.63 16.92
N GLU A 149 -2.91 9.70 17.60
CA GLU A 149 -1.46 9.54 17.60
C GLU A 149 -1.06 8.28 16.84
N HIS A 150 0.05 8.38 16.11
CA HIS A 150 0.70 7.26 15.45
C HIS A 150 1.93 6.86 16.25
N GLU A 151 1.79 5.78 17.01
CA GLU A 151 2.88 5.27 17.85
C GLU A 151 3.95 4.57 17.03
N SER A 152 5.20 4.66 17.49
CA SER A 152 6.31 3.88 16.93
C SER A 152 6.49 2.57 17.67
N ALA A 153 6.91 1.54 16.91
CA ALA A 153 7.14 0.21 17.48
C ALA A 153 8.11 0.25 18.67
N ARG A 154 7.83 -0.58 19.67
CA ARG A 154 8.69 -0.75 20.85
C ARG A 154 9.74 -1.80 20.57
N PRO A 155 11.03 -1.55 20.87
CA PRO A 155 12.11 -2.52 20.66
C PRO A 155 11.83 -3.86 21.31
N GLU A 156 11.25 -3.86 22.52
CA GLU A 156 11.00 -5.07 23.31
C GLU A 156 9.99 -6.00 22.60
N ASP A 157 8.96 -5.43 21.98
CA ASP A 157 7.97 -6.19 21.21
C ASP A 157 8.60 -6.76 19.96
N THR A 158 9.47 -5.99 19.32
CA THR A 158 10.20 -6.42 18.13
C THR A 158 11.20 -7.51 18.44
N PHE A 159 11.92 -7.45 19.55
CA PHE A 159 12.82 -8.53 19.98
C PHE A 159 12.06 -9.84 20.19
N ARG A 160 10.90 -9.80 20.84
CA ARG A 160 10.04 -10.99 21.01
C ARG A 160 9.60 -11.58 19.68
N LEU A 161 9.19 -10.72 18.75
CA LEU A 161 8.80 -11.14 17.38
C LEU A 161 9.99 -11.76 16.63
N ILE A 162 11.19 -11.17 16.72
CA ILE A 162 12.41 -11.73 16.11
C ILE A 162 12.70 -13.12 16.68
N ASP A 163 12.61 -13.32 17.99
CA ASP A 163 12.87 -14.62 18.62
C ASP A 163 11.85 -15.67 18.16
N GLU A 164 10.58 -15.31 18.03
CA GLU A 164 9.53 -16.16 17.48
C GLU A 164 9.80 -16.55 16.02
N LEU A 165 10.09 -15.56 15.16
CA LEU A 165 10.36 -15.78 13.74
C LEU A 165 11.64 -16.62 13.53
N LEU A 166 12.69 -16.42 14.33
CA LEU A 166 13.91 -17.25 14.32
C LEU A 166 13.59 -18.70 14.64
N ARG A 167 12.76 -18.95 15.66
CA ARG A 167 12.34 -20.32 16.02
C ARG A 167 11.57 -20.97 14.86
N LEU A 168 10.67 -20.25 14.21
CA LEU A 168 9.89 -20.74 13.06
C LEU A 168 10.77 -21.01 11.83
N ALA A 169 11.68 -20.09 11.49
CA ALA A 169 12.59 -20.24 10.36
C ALA A 169 13.56 -21.45 10.54
N ARG A 170 13.97 -21.74 11.78
CA ARG A 170 14.83 -22.87 12.12
C ARG A 170 14.09 -24.21 12.19
N ALA A 171 12.80 -24.20 12.50
CA ALA A 171 11.97 -25.41 12.61
C ALA A 171 11.58 -26.01 11.25
N GLY A 172 11.59 -25.23 10.16
CA GLY A 172 11.22 -25.67 8.82
C GLY A 172 12.05 -26.86 8.32
N ARG A 173 11.39 -27.87 7.73
CA ARG A 173 12.06 -29.02 7.12
C ARG A 173 11.37 -29.36 5.79
N PRO A 174 12.06 -29.49 4.65
CA PRO A 174 13.49 -29.18 4.49
C PRO A 174 13.79 -27.68 4.58
N ARG A 175 14.96 -27.32 5.09
CA ARG A 175 15.41 -25.91 5.15
C ARG A 175 15.73 -25.39 3.74
N THR A 176 15.27 -24.20 3.43
CA THR A 176 15.45 -23.54 2.12
C THR A 176 16.45 -22.40 2.17
N GLY A 177 16.91 -21.92 1.00
CA GLY A 177 17.74 -20.71 0.92
C GLY A 177 17.03 -19.47 1.48
N PHE A 178 15.71 -19.40 1.37
CA PHE A 178 14.93 -18.34 1.98
C PHE A 178 15.05 -18.36 3.51
N ASP A 179 14.94 -19.53 4.14
CA ASP A 179 15.03 -19.68 5.60
C ASP A 179 16.42 -19.29 6.12
N ALA A 180 17.48 -19.59 5.36
CA ALA A 180 18.83 -19.16 5.68
C ALA A 180 18.98 -17.63 5.60
N LEU A 181 18.43 -17.01 4.55
CA LEU A 181 18.42 -15.55 4.42
C LEU A 181 17.57 -14.91 5.54
N ALA A 182 16.41 -15.47 5.84
CA ALA A 182 15.52 -14.96 6.88
C ALA A 182 16.23 -14.97 8.26
N GLU A 183 16.88 -16.08 8.61
CA GLU A 183 17.66 -16.18 9.86
C GLU A 183 18.77 -15.13 9.90
N HIS A 184 19.58 -15.02 8.84
CA HIS A 184 20.63 -14.02 8.73
C HIS A 184 20.10 -12.59 8.95
N ARG A 185 19.02 -12.23 8.25
CA ARG A 185 18.41 -10.89 8.33
C ARG A 185 17.75 -10.61 9.68
N LEU A 186 17.17 -11.61 10.31
CA LEU A 186 16.61 -11.47 11.67
C LEU A 186 17.72 -11.18 12.70
N LEU A 187 18.84 -11.91 12.63
CA LEU A 187 19.96 -11.69 13.53
C LEU A 187 20.63 -10.32 13.29
N GLU A 188 20.85 -9.95 12.03
CA GLU A 188 21.40 -8.64 11.67
C GLU A 188 20.48 -7.50 12.16
N ARG A 189 19.16 -7.65 11.95
CA ARG A 189 18.16 -6.67 12.39
C ARG A 189 18.11 -6.54 13.91
N ARG A 190 18.28 -7.66 14.64
CA ARG A 190 18.35 -7.68 16.10
C ARG A 190 19.51 -6.84 16.62
N LEU A 191 20.68 -6.95 16.00
CA LEU A 191 21.86 -6.16 16.37
C LEU A 191 21.64 -4.68 16.09
N LEU A 192 21.16 -4.32 14.89
CA LEU A 192 20.87 -2.93 14.54
C LEU A 192 19.82 -2.32 15.48
N LEU A 193 18.79 -3.06 15.83
CA LEU A 193 17.75 -2.56 16.73
C LEU A 193 18.29 -2.34 18.14
N ALA A 194 19.17 -3.22 18.64
CA ALA A 194 19.82 -3.06 19.95
C ALA A 194 20.72 -1.81 19.98
N GLU A 195 21.51 -1.59 18.93
CA GLU A 195 22.36 -0.42 18.78
C GLU A 195 21.57 0.88 18.72
N HIS A 196 20.43 0.88 18.02
CA HIS A 196 19.66 2.09 17.74
C HIS A 196 18.38 2.23 18.57
N ALA A 197 18.14 1.40 19.59
CA ALA A 197 16.93 1.44 20.42
C ALA A 197 16.68 2.82 21.04
N HIS A 198 17.75 3.53 21.41
CA HIS A 198 17.70 4.89 21.96
C HIS A 198 17.19 5.95 20.97
N ARG A 199 17.14 5.64 19.67
CA ARG A 199 16.65 6.52 18.60
C ARG A 199 15.17 6.30 18.27
N ARG A 200 14.44 5.54 19.08
CA ARG A 200 13.00 5.36 18.89
C ARG A 200 12.30 6.73 18.78
N PRO A 201 11.58 7.02 17.67
CA PRO A 201 10.88 8.29 17.55
C PRO A 201 9.68 8.33 18.52
N PRO A 202 9.34 9.53 19.05
CA PRO A 202 8.14 9.72 19.86
C PRO A 202 6.87 9.46 19.01
N ALA A 203 5.71 9.37 19.66
CA ALA A 203 4.44 9.38 18.95
C ALA A 203 4.32 10.66 18.11
N ALA A 204 3.70 10.53 16.93
CA ALA A 204 3.43 11.67 16.06
C ALA A 204 1.92 11.84 15.90
N ALA A 205 1.47 13.09 15.76
CA ALA A 205 0.09 13.35 15.42
C ALA A 205 -0.25 12.72 14.05
N ALA A 206 -1.31 11.93 13.99
CA ALA A 206 -1.88 11.44 12.75
C ALA A 206 -2.70 12.59 12.13
N ALA A 207 -2.04 13.44 11.35
CA ALA A 207 -2.54 14.76 11.04
C ALA A 207 -3.22 14.88 9.66
N GLY A 208 -3.34 13.83 8.87
CA GLY A 208 -3.94 13.95 7.55
C GLY A 208 -4.48 12.65 6.98
N TRP A 209 -5.36 12.79 5.99
CA TRP A 209 -5.84 11.66 5.22
C TRP A 209 -4.78 11.22 4.20
N VAL A 210 -4.60 9.92 4.09
CA VAL A 210 -3.65 9.27 3.18
C VAL A 210 -4.33 8.13 2.43
N HIS A 211 -3.76 7.70 1.30
CA HIS A 211 -4.18 6.50 0.60
C HIS A 211 -3.98 5.24 1.49
N GLY A 212 -2.90 5.23 2.27
CA GLY A 212 -2.55 4.19 3.21
C GLY A 212 -1.81 2.98 2.60
N ASP A 213 -1.75 2.89 1.26
CA ASP A 213 -1.09 1.79 0.55
C ASP A 213 -0.56 2.23 -0.83
N PHE A 214 0.12 3.39 -0.89
CA PHE A 214 0.58 3.98 -2.15
C PHE A 214 1.87 3.31 -2.63
N HIS A 215 1.74 2.34 -3.54
CA HIS A 215 2.86 1.54 -4.07
C HIS A 215 2.66 1.14 -5.55
N PRO A 216 3.68 0.56 -6.23
CA PRO A 216 3.64 0.27 -7.67
C PRO A 216 2.41 -0.49 -8.16
N LEU A 217 1.91 -1.49 -7.40
CA LEU A 217 0.77 -2.31 -7.81
C LEU A 217 -0.58 -1.60 -7.63
N ASN A 218 -0.61 -0.45 -6.95
CA ASN A 218 -1.80 0.37 -6.79
C ASN A 218 -1.81 1.58 -7.75
N LEU A 219 -0.85 1.64 -8.69
CA LEU A 219 -0.83 2.62 -9.77
C LEU A 219 -0.85 1.94 -11.14
N LEU A 220 -1.76 2.38 -11.99
CA LEU A 220 -1.81 2.02 -13.40
C LEU A 220 -1.28 3.17 -14.24
N TYR A 221 -0.49 2.84 -15.26
CA TYR A 221 0.09 3.80 -16.20
C TYR A 221 -0.38 3.53 -17.62
N ARG A 222 -0.71 4.59 -18.35
CA ARG A 222 -0.88 4.57 -19.80
C ARG A 222 0.28 5.36 -20.42
N GLY A 223 1.16 4.66 -21.11
CA GLY A 223 2.43 5.27 -21.50
C GLY A 223 3.25 5.68 -20.28
N ALA A 224 3.66 6.95 -20.20
CA ALA A 224 4.44 7.50 -19.08
C ALA A 224 3.58 8.16 -17.99
N GLU A 225 2.27 8.27 -18.21
CA GLU A 225 1.37 9.02 -17.32
C GLU A 225 0.56 8.08 -16.43
N PRO A 226 0.38 8.41 -15.14
CA PRO A 226 -0.54 7.71 -14.26
C PRO A 226 -1.97 7.77 -14.80
N ALA A 227 -2.57 6.60 -15.02
CA ALA A 227 -3.93 6.45 -15.53
C ALA A 227 -4.95 6.21 -14.42
N ALA A 228 -4.56 5.52 -13.34
CA ALA A 228 -5.40 5.38 -12.16
C ALA A 228 -4.59 5.05 -10.91
N ILE A 229 -5.04 5.59 -9.79
CA ILE A 229 -4.71 5.16 -8.43
C ILE A 229 -5.87 4.26 -7.99
N VAL A 230 -5.56 3.03 -7.62
CA VAL A 230 -6.54 1.99 -7.26
C VAL A 230 -6.31 1.49 -5.84
N ASP A 231 -7.25 0.70 -5.32
CA ASP A 231 -7.18 0.05 -4.00
C ASP A 231 -7.10 1.02 -2.81
N TRP A 232 -8.19 1.74 -2.59
CA TRP A 232 -8.37 2.73 -1.52
C TRP A 232 -8.82 2.11 -0.18
N ASP A 233 -8.70 0.80 0.01
CA ASP A 233 -9.19 0.10 1.20
C ASP A 233 -8.48 0.52 2.48
N ARG A 234 -7.27 1.07 2.37
CA ARG A 234 -6.49 1.57 3.50
C ARG A 234 -6.58 3.09 3.69
N LEU A 235 -7.50 3.76 2.96
CA LEU A 235 -7.77 5.18 3.17
C LEU A 235 -8.00 5.45 4.67
N GLY A 236 -7.15 6.27 5.25
CA GLY A 236 -7.13 6.50 6.69
C GLY A 236 -6.40 7.77 7.10
N VAL A 237 -6.38 8.02 8.40
CA VAL A 237 -5.69 9.17 8.98
C VAL A 237 -4.32 8.74 9.48
N GLN A 238 -3.26 9.30 8.91
CA GLN A 238 -1.85 9.04 9.24
C GLN A 238 -1.02 10.31 8.98
N PRO A 239 0.25 10.37 9.44
CA PRO A 239 1.15 11.43 9.02
C PRO A 239 1.45 11.34 7.50
N ARG A 240 1.02 12.35 6.73
CA ARG A 240 1.13 12.36 5.25
C ARG A 240 2.57 12.23 4.75
N ALA A 241 3.50 12.90 5.40
CA ALA A 241 4.92 12.83 5.05
C ALA A 241 5.48 11.41 5.21
N GLU A 242 4.99 10.62 6.18
CA GLU A 242 5.38 9.22 6.34
C GLU A 242 4.90 8.37 5.16
N GLU A 243 3.68 8.56 4.66
CA GLU A 243 3.24 7.88 3.44
C GLU A 243 4.13 8.25 2.24
N ALA A 244 4.49 9.52 2.10
CA ALA A 244 5.36 9.96 1.01
C ALA A 244 6.75 9.32 1.09
N VAL A 245 7.35 9.23 2.27
CA VAL A 245 8.64 8.56 2.47
C VAL A 245 8.52 7.05 2.26
N ARG A 246 7.47 6.42 2.78
CA ARG A 246 7.19 4.99 2.61
C ARG A 246 6.99 4.62 1.14
N ALA A 247 6.22 5.42 0.41
CA ALA A 247 6.03 5.25 -1.03
C ALA A 247 7.35 5.31 -1.80
N ALA A 248 8.17 6.33 -1.54
CA ALA A 248 9.48 6.46 -2.18
C ALA A 248 10.40 5.27 -1.86
N ALA A 249 10.39 4.77 -0.62
CA ALA A 249 11.16 3.61 -0.22
C ALA A 249 10.74 2.33 -0.97
N ILE A 250 9.43 2.16 -1.23
CA ILE A 250 8.92 1.01 -1.97
C ILE A 250 9.20 1.15 -3.48
N PHE A 251 8.96 2.34 -4.06
CA PHE A 251 9.17 2.56 -5.48
C PHE A 251 10.65 2.50 -5.89
N PHE A 252 11.54 3.07 -5.09
CA PHE A 252 12.92 3.32 -5.52
C PHE A 252 13.95 2.40 -4.88
N VAL A 253 13.53 1.35 -4.17
CA VAL A 253 14.44 0.29 -3.73
C VAL A 253 14.94 -0.51 -4.93
N ARG A 254 16.26 -0.74 -4.96
CA ARG A 254 16.93 -1.60 -5.93
C ARG A 254 16.98 -3.05 -5.41
N PRO A 255 17.22 -4.03 -6.27
CA PRO A 255 17.30 -5.43 -5.84
C PRO A 255 18.30 -5.72 -4.72
N ALA A 256 19.41 -4.94 -4.64
CA ALA A 256 20.40 -5.04 -3.58
C ALA A 256 19.99 -4.34 -2.26
N GLY A 257 18.83 -3.68 -2.23
CA GLY A 257 18.32 -2.98 -1.05
C GLY A 257 18.68 -1.49 -0.96
N GLU A 258 19.44 -0.96 -1.89
CA GLU A 258 19.78 0.47 -1.96
C GLU A 258 18.61 1.29 -2.48
N LEU A 259 18.50 2.55 -2.08
CA LEU A 259 17.59 3.50 -2.71
C LEU A 259 18.26 4.22 -3.89
N ALA A 260 17.52 4.38 -4.98
CA ALA A 260 17.92 5.24 -6.10
C ALA A 260 17.77 6.72 -5.69
N LEU A 261 18.76 7.26 -4.94
CA LEU A 261 18.67 8.57 -4.29
C LEU A 261 18.40 9.72 -5.26
N GLU A 262 18.86 9.65 -6.50
CA GLU A 262 18.55 10.64 -7.55
C GLU A 262 17.05 10.68 -7.90
N LYS A 263 16.38 9.52 -7.87
CA LYS A 263 14.93 9.42 -8.06
C LYS A 263 14.16 9.89 -6.83
N VAL A 264 14.67 9.53 -5.63
CA VAL A 264 14.12 10.01 -4.36
C VAL A 264 14.15 11.54 -4.29
N ARG A 265 15.28 12.20 -4.65
CA ARG A 265 15.37 13.66 -4.68
C ARG A 265 14.37 14.29 -5.64
N ALA A 266 14.25 13.73 -6.85
CA ALA A 266 13.30 14.25 -7.85
C ALA A 266 11.84 14.13 -7.39
N TYR A 267 11.51 13.02 -6.75
CA TYR A 267 10.20 12.73 -6.14
C TYR A 267 9.91 13.66 -4.96
N ALA A 268 10.82 13.74 -3.99
CA ALA A 268 10.62 14.48 -2.76
C ALA A 268 10.44 15.98 -3.00
N ARG A 269 11.27 16.57 -3.89
CA ARG A 269 11.11 17.99 -4.30
C ARG A 269 9.75 18.28 -4.92
N ALA A 270 9.23 17.36 -5.73
CA ALA A 270 7.92 17.54 -6.36
C ALA A 270 6.78 17.34 -5.36
N TYR A 271 6.89 16.36 -4.48
CA TYR A 271 5.95 16.13 -3.39
C TYR A 271 5.85 17.37 -2.47
N ARG A 272 7.00 17.88 -1.99
CA ARG A 272 7.05 19.06 -1.12
C ARG A 272 6.29 20.24 -1.72
N ARG A 273 6.55 20.52 -3.01
CA ARG A 273 5.86 21.62 -3.71
C ARG A 273 4.36 21.41 -3.83
N ALA A 274 3.94 20.18 -4.12
CA ALA A 274 2.52 19.89 -4.33
C ALA A 274 1.73 19.77 -3.01
N ALA A 275 2.35 19.23 -1.97
CA ALA A 275 1.73 19.02 -0.66
C ALA A 275 1.91 20.20 0.31
N GLY A 276 2.78 21.17 -0.02
CA GLY A 276 3.16 22.25 0.90
C GLY A 276 3.98 21.75 2.11
N ALA A 277 4.61 20.57 2.01
CA ALA A 277 5.40 20.00 3.10
C ALA A 277 6.77 20.67 3.22
N ASP A 278 7.23 20.92 4.44
CA ASP A 278 8.55 21.48 4.68
C ASP A 278 9.65 20.42 4.86
N GLY A 279 10.91 20.87 4.95
CA GLY A 279 12.05 19.96 5.09
C GLY A 279 12.11 19.29 6.46
N ALA A 280 11.63 19.94 7.53
CA ALA A 280 11.64 19.40 8.88
C ALA A 280 10.60 18.28 9.03
N GLU A 281 9.41 18.46 8.44
CA GLU A 281 8.37 17.45 8.37
C GLU A 281 8.88 16.18 7.65
N LEU A 282 9.55 16.34 6.49
CA LEU A 282 10.13 15.19 5.79
C LEU A 282 11.31 14.57 6.54
N ALA A 283 12.16 15.34 7.21
CA ALA A 283 13.23 14.80 8.05
C ALA A 283 12.67 13.92 9.18
N SER A 284 11.62 14.39 9.85
CA SER A 284 10.90 13.61 10.86
C SER A 284 10.30 12.34 10.27
N ALA A 285 9.65 12.43 9.11
CA ALA A 285 9.05 11.29 8.42
C ALA A 285 10.10 10.24 7.99
N VAL A 286 11.28 10.68 7.49
CA VAL A 286 12.40 9.79 7.17
C VAL A 286 12.84 9.00 8.39
N HIS A 287 12.94 9.67 9.54
CA HIS A 287 13.32 9.02 10.79
C HIS A 287 12.29 7.98 11.25
N ARG A 288 11.02 8.31 11.16
CA ARG A 288 9.93 7.41 11.57
C ARG A 288 9.78 6.21 10.62
N VAL A 289 9.88 6.42 9.31
CA VAL A 289 9.83 5.32 8.32
C VAL A 289 11.07 4.45 8.39
N TRP A 290 12.27 5.01 8.64
CA TRP A 290 13.45 4.22 8.93
C TRP A 290 13.24 3.31 10.15
N TRP A 291 12.68 3.84 11.23
CA TRP A 291 12.35 3.07 12.42
C TRP A 291 11.30 2.00 12.12
N GLU A 292 10.27 2.33 11.35
CA GLU A 292 9.28 1.36 10.88
C GLU A 292 9.96 0.21 10.12
N ARG A 293 10.87 0.51 9.18
CA ARG A 293 11.59 -0.52 8.42
C ARG A 293 12.45 -1.41 9.32
N LEU A 294 13.02 -0.89 10.39
CA LEU A 294 13.77 -1.69 11.37
C LEU A 294 12.86 -2.66 12.14
N ASN A 295 11.61 -2.34 12.34
CA ASN A 295 10.66 -3.06 13.19
C ASN A 295 9.61 -3.86 12.41
N ASP A 296 9.61 -3.78 11.07
CA ASP A 296 8.61 -4.43 10.24
C ASP A 296 9.11 -5.78 9.70
N PHE A 297 8.33 -6.83 9.95
CA PHE A 297 8.59 -8.21 9.54
C PHE A 297 7.37 -8.85 8.88
N TRP A 298 6.48 -8.08 8.25
CA TRP A 298 5.21 -8.57 7.73
C TRP A 298 5.38 -9.73 6.73
N ILE A 299 6.41 -9.71 5.87
CA ILE A 299 6.69 -10.80 4.90
C ILE A 299 6.99 -12.11 5.63
N LEU A 300 7.83 -12.06 6.68
CA LEU A 300 8.17 -13.24 7.47
C LEU A 300 6.98 -13.75 8.29
N ARG A 301 6.14 -12.84 8.80
CA ARG A 301 4.90 -13.22 9.48
C ARG A 301 3.94 -13.91 8.51
N TRP A 302 3.77 -13.40 7.30
CA TRP A 302 2.95 -14.05 6.29
C TRP A 302 3.47 -15.44 5.98
N ARG A 303 4.76 -15.57 5.71
CA ARG A 303 5.36 -16.86 5.41
C ARG A 303 5.26 -17.87 6.55
N TYR A 304 5.65 -17.48 7.76
CA TYR A 304 5.82 -18.44 8.86
C TYR A 304 4.60 -18.56 9.77
N GLN A 305 3.78 -17.53 9.90
CA GLN A 305 2.58 -17.56 10.75
C GLN A 305 1.29 -17.85 9.97
N LEU A 306 1.22 -17.41 8.69
CA LEU A 306 0.04 -17.58 7.85
C LEU A 306 0.22 -18.61 6.72
N ASP A 307 1.43 -19.17 6.54
CA ASP A 307 1.84 -20.05 5.44
C ASP A 307 1.58 -19.44 4.05
N ASP A 308 1.74 -18.13 3.94
CA ASP A 308 1.54 -17.37 2.70
C ASP A 308 2.88 -16.88 2.15
N ARG A 309 3.25 -17.40 0.98
CA ARG A 309 4.54 -17.15 0.31
C ARG A 309 4.48 -16.12 -0.81
N ARG A 310 3.33 -15.52 -1.05
CA ARG A 310 3.14 -14.58 -2.18
C ARG A 310 4.04 -13.35 -2.08
N ALA A 311 4.45 -12.97 -0.89
CA ALA A 311 5.35 -11.84 -0.65
C ALA A 311 6.84 -12.20 -0.60
N ASP A 312 7.20 -13.49 -0.63
CA ASP A 312 8.59 -13.96 -0.56
C ASP A 312 9.54 -13.28 -1.55
N PRO A 313 9.16 -13.03 -2.83
CA PRO A 313 10.04 -12.38 -3.79
C PRO A 313 10.48 -10.97 -3.40
N GLN A 314 9.72 -10.28 -2.54
CA GLN A 314 10.04 -8.92 -2.08
C GLN A 314 11.03 -8.92 -0.91
N PHE A 315 11.17 -10.04 -0.20
CA PHE A 315 11.93 -10.11 1.06
C PHE A 315 13.40 -9.74 0.91
N PRO A 316 14.16 -10.21 -0.10
CA PRO A 316 15.58 -9.90 -0.20
C PRO A 316 15.86 -8.38 -0.25
N ALA A 317 15.18 -7.66 -1.14
CA ALA A 317 15.36 -6.22 -1.28
C ALA A 317 14.83 -5.45 -0.05
N ALA A 318 13.63 -5.78 0.43
CA ALA A 318 13.01 -5.12 1.58
C ALA A 318 13.84 -5.29 2.86
N SER A 319 14.39 -6.49 3.10
CA SER A 319 15.23 -6.76 4.27
C SER A 319 16.59 -6.09 4.20
N ALA A 320 17.21 -6.05 3.01
CA ALA A 320 18.47 -5.36 2.77
C ALA A 320 18.34 -3.83 2.89
N LEU A 321 17.19 -3.27 2.46
CA LEU A 321 16.92 -1.84 2.56
C LEU A 321 17.06 -1.30 3.99
N ALA A 322 16.54 -1.99 4.99
CA ALA A 322 16.61 -1.51 6.36
C ALA A 322 18.06 -1.45 6.88
N VAL A 323 18.91 -2.39 6.44
CA VAL A 323 20.34 -2.40 6.77
C VAL A 323 21.07 -1.28 6.05
N TRP A 324 20.86 -1.17 4.74
CA TRP A 324 21.46 -0.14 3.92
C TRP A 324 21.04 1.27 4.38
N TRP A 325 19.75 1.50 4.63
CA TRP A 325 19.25 2.78 5.12
C TRP A 325 19.87 3.18 6.46
N THR A 326 20.07 2.23 7.36
CA THR A 326 20.72 2.52 8.65
C THR A 326 22.14 3.02 8.47
N ARG A 327 22.90 2.46 7.51
CA ARG A 327 24.27 2.88 7.20
C ARG A 327 24.31 4.23 6.48
N GLU A 328 23.38 4.46 5.56
CA GLU A 328 23.30 5.64 4.70
C GLU A 328 22.25 6.66 5.17
N TYR A 329 21.96 6.65 6.48
CA TYR A 329 20.85 7.40 7.06
C TYR A 329 20.85 8.88 6.66
N GLU A 330 22.01 9.55 6.75
CA GLU A 330 22.14 10.98 6.42
C GLU A 330 21.94 11.23 4.91
N ALA A 331 22.49 10.38 4.06
CA ALA A 331 22.31 10.49 2.61
C ALA A 331 20.83 10.32 2.19
N VAL A 332 20.10 9.42 2.88
CA VAL A 332 18.65 9.28 2.66
C VAL A 332 17.91 10.51 3.14
N ARG A 333 18.19 10.99 4.36
CA ARG A 333 17.57 12.21 4.89
C ARG A 333 17.77 13.40 3.94
N ASP A 334 19.02 13.62 3.48
CA ASP A 334 19.34 14.73 2.59
C ASP A 334 18.67 14.59 1.22
N ALA A 335 18.40 13.35 0.76
CA ALA A 335 17.65 13.14 -0.48
C ALA A 335 16.18 13.57 -0.39
N PHE A 336 15.59 13.57 0.80
CA PHE A 336 14.21 14.02 1.02
C PHE A 336 14.11 15.52 1.37
N THR A 337 15.12 16.08 2.01
CA THR A 337 15.07 17.44 2.56
C THR A 337 15.73 18.49 1.65
N GLY A 338 16.63 18.07 0.75
CA GLY A 338 17.40 18.92 -0.16
C GLY A 338 16.69 19.43 -1.42
#